data_1fef3c9466f177ad26855d2ba5aa48df
#
_entry.id   1fef3c9466f177ad26855d2ba5aa48df
#
_cell.length_a   1.000
_cell.length_b   1.000
_cell.length_c   1.000
_cell.angle_alpha   90.00
_cell.angle_beta   90.00
_cell.angle_gamma   90.00
#
_symmetry.space_group_name_H-M   'P 1'
#
loop_
_entity.id
_entity.type
_entity.pdbx_description
1 polymer ?
#
loop_
_entity_poly.entity_id
_entity_poly.type
_entity_poly.pdbx_seq_one_letter_code
_entity_poly.pdbx_strand_id
1 'polypeptide(L)'
;VTATDETTPTIADVDRLVAWMDAEGLGTGAPLEHGYISGGSQNEIYELRRGDLHCAMRIPPPTAPAERDAGIVREWRIIEALTGTDVPHTEAIAVCTDPAVLGRTFYLMGFVDGWSPMGMERGIWPAPFDTDLEARQGLAYQLVEGIALLSKVDWKAKGLEDLGRPDGFHERQVDRWTAFFERIKGRELPGFDEASAWLRAHKPLDYIPGIMHGDYQFANVMFKDGAPARLAAIVDWEMGTVGDPKLDLGWVVHTWPEDTSGGEGSVGGYVDMTGMPSRAEVLEHYSKQSGRQVDDIDYYCVLAKWKLAIVLEQGYQRAGADPKLQGFGPVVLDLMAAAGELAESSDYKG
;
A
#
# COMPACT_ATOMS: atom_id res chain seq x y z
N VAL A 1 37.85 0.46 -3.49
CA VAL A 1 37.10 0.95 -4.67
C VAL A 1 36.00 1.81 -4.12
N THR A 2 36.11 3.10 -4.40
CA THR A 2 35.31 4.23 -3.94
C THR A 2 33.83 3.99 -4.19
N ALA A 3 33.03 4.10 -3.10
CA ALA A 3 31.58 4.27 -3.19
C ALA A 3 31.31 5.48 -4.10
N THR A 4 30.54 5.29 -5.14
CA THR A 4 29.92 6.38 -5.90
C THR A 4 29.01 7.12 -4.95
N ASP A 5 29.34 8.38 -4.72
CA ASP A 5 28.54 9.36 -3.99
C ASP A 5 27.23 9.52 -4.79
N GLU A 6 26.19 8.74 -4.48
CA GLU A 6 24.84 8.99 -4.97
C GLU A 6 24.40 10.31 -4.33
N THR A 7 24.45 11.40 -5.10
CA THR A 7 24.01 12.71 -4.63
C THR A 7 22.56 12.61 -4.20
N THR A 8 22.28 12.92 -2.93
CA THR A 8 20.91 13.01 -2.40
C THR A 8 20.07 13.90 -3.34
N PRO A 9 18.89 13.42 -3.78
CA PRO A 9 18.00 14.22 -4.62
C PRO A 9 17.68 15.58 -4.00
N THR A 10 17.57 16.61 -4.82
CA THR A 10 17.27 17.99 -4.39
C THR A 10 16.09 18.54 -5.19
N ILE A 11 15.34 19.46 -4.57
CA ILE A 11 14.24 20.17 -5.24
C ILE A 11 14.82 20.98 -6.41
N ALA A 12 14.23 20.82 -7.59
CA ALA A 12 14.75 21.36 -8.84
C ALA A 12 14.83 22.90 -8.85
N ASP A 13 13.83 23.60 -8.28
CA ASP A 13 13.75 25.06 -8.24
C ASP A 13 13.02 25.54 -6.97
N VAL A 14 13.78 25.82 -5.93
CA VAL A 14 13.26 26.25 -4.63
C VAL A 14 12.56 27.60 -4.72
N ASP A 15 13.08 28.53 -5.53
CA ASP A 15 12.50 29.88 -5.65
C ASP A 15 11.12 29.84 -6.30
N ARG A 16 10.93 29.02 -7.33
CA ARG A 16 9.61 28.80 -7.94
C ARG A 16 8.64 28.09 -7.01
N LEU A 17 9.12 27.11 -6.25
CA LEU A 17 8.30 26.46 -5.23
C LEU A 17 7.82 27.46 -4.19
N VAL A 18 8.72 28.33 -3.68
CA VAL A 18 8.39 29.39 -2.72
C VAL A 18 7.38 30.36 -3.31
N ALA A 19 7.55 30.79 -4.56
CA ALA A 19 6.61 31.70 -5.22
C ALA A 19 5.22 31.08 -5.39
N TRP A 20 5.15 29.80 -5.73
CA TRP A 20 3.88 29.06 -5.81
C TRP A 20 3.25 28.91 -4.41
N MET A 21 4.02 28.55 -3.39
CA MET A 21 3.52 28.46 -2.00
C MET A 21 3.01 29.82 -1.50
N ASP A 22 3.64 30.94 -1.88
CA ASP A 22 3.13 32.28 -1.55
C ASP A 22 1.79 32.56 -2.21
N ALA A 23 1.62 32.17 -3.48
CA ALA A 23 0.36 32.33 -4.20
C ALA A 23 -0.79 31.51 -3.59
N GLU A 24 -0.47 30.31 -3.06
CA GLU A 24 -1.41 29.44 -2.35
C GLU A 24 -1.62 29.84 -0.87
N GLY A 25 -0.92 30.85 -0.37
CA GLY A 25 -1.02 31.29 1.04
C GLY A 25 -0.35 30.34 2.03
N LEU A 26 0.59 29.52 1.58
CA LEU A 26 1.27 28.49 2.37
C LEU A 26 2.55 29.04 3.00
N GLY A 27 2.47 29.50 4.25
CA GLY A 27 3.61 30.06 5.00
C GLY A 27 4.18 31.34 4.39
N THR A 28 3.35 32.19 3.77
CA THR A 28 3.73 33.37 3.00
C THR A 28 4.74 34.26 3.72
N GLY A 29 5.83 34.58 3.02
CA GLY A 29 6.91 35.47 3.51
C GLY A 29 7.90 34.80 4.47
N ALA A 30 7.67 33.57 4.91
CA ALA A 30 8.65 32.84 5.71
C ALA A 30 9.69 32.14 4.81
N PRO A 31 10.93 31.91 5.28
CA PRO A 31 11.91 31.11 4.57
C PRO A 31 11.44 29.64 4.49
N LEU A 32 11.79 28.97 3.40
CA LEU A 32 11.53 27.54 3.24
C LEU A 32 12.75 26.72 3.67
N GLU A 33 12.55 25.83 4.64
CA GLU A 33 13.48 24.76 4.97
C GLU A 33 12.97 23.46 4.32
N HIS A 34 13.87 22.68 3.73
CA HIS A 34 13.50 21.44 3.09
C HIS A 34 14.58 20.36 3.25
N GLY A 35 14.16 19.11 3.24
CA GLY A 35 15.04 17.94 3.34
C GLY A 35 14.47 16.76 2.58
N TYR A 36 15.35 15.94 2.00
CA TYR A 36 14.93 14.67 1.37
C TYR A 36 14.64 13.64 2.45
N ILE A 37 13.46 12.99 2.39
CA ILE A 37 13.06 11.93 3.31
C ILE A 37 13.36 10.55 2.70
N SER A 38 12.79 10.29 1.54
CA SER A 38 12.86 8.99 0.87
C SER A 38 12.47 9.12 -0.59
N GLY A 39 12.74 8.06 -1.37
CA GLY A 39 12.27 8.01 -2.75
C GLY A 39 12.89 6.85 -3.51
N GLY A 40 12.47 6.74 -4.75
CA GLY A 40 12.92 5.71 -5.68
C GLY A 40 12.58 6.07 -7.11
N SER A 41 12.46 5.06 -7.96
CA SER A 41 12.16 5.26 -9.38
C SER A 41 10.76 5.83 -9.65
N GLN A 42 9.88 5.83 -8.66
CA GLN A 42 8.48 6.23 -8.82
C GLN A 42 8.21 7.65 -8.31
N ASN A 43 8.56 7.93 -7.06
CA ASN A 43 8.34 9.22 -6.41
C ASN A 43 9.47 9.54 -5.45
N GLU A 44 9.68 10.83 -5.20
CA GLU A 44 10.54 11.40 -4.17
C GLU A 44 9.66 12.09 -3.13
N ILE A 45 10.08 12.03 -1.87
CA ILE A 45 9.38 12.67 -0.75
C ILE A 45 10.35 13.60 -0.05
N TYR A 46 9.93 14.85 0.11
CA TYR A 46 10.68 15.91 0.79
C TYR A 46 9.90 16.42 1.98
N GLU A 47 10.57 16.61 3.12
CA GLU A 47 10.04 17.39 4.23
C GLU A 47 10.17 18.89 3.91
N LEU A 48 9.10 19.63 4.19
CA LEU A 48 9.06 21.08 4.02
C LEU A 48 8.61 21.75 5.32
N ARG A 49 9.34 22.77 5.75
CA ARG A 49 8.97 23.63 6.88
C ARG A 49 8.98 25.09 6.43
N ARG A 50 7.86 25.80 6.67
CA ARG A 50 7.72 27.18 6.26
C ARG A 50 6.77 27.94 7.19
N GLY A 51 7.31 28.78 8.08
CA GLY A 51 6.52 29.36 9.16
C GLY A 51 5.92 28.28 10.04
N ASP A 52 4.60 28.30 10.22
CA ASP A 52 3.88 27.27 10.99
C ASP A 52 3.54 26.03 10.17
N LEU A 53 3.79 26.03 8.85
CA LEU A 53 3.54 24.90 7.97
C LEU A 53 4.62 23.84 8.12
N HIS A 54 4.22 22.60 8.44
CA HIS A 54 5.06 21.44 8.41
C HIS A 54 4.39 20.36 7.55
N CYS A 55 4.97 20.06 6.40
CA CYS A 55 4.36 19.15 5.43
C CYS A 55 5.39 18.28 4.72
N ALA A 56 4.90 17.30 4.00
CA ALA A 56 5.69 16.50 3.06
C ALA A 56 5.24 16.81 1.62
N MET A 57 6.19 16.96 0.71
CA MET A 57 5.96 17.06 -0.72
C MET A 57 6.24 15.72 -1.38
N ARG A 58 5.29 15.24 -2.18
CA ARG A 58 5.46 14.05 -3.03
C ARG A 58 5.48 14.47 -4.49
N ILE A 59 6.55 14.10 -5.20
CA ILE A 59 6.84 14.48 -6.58
C ILE A 59 7.49 13.31 -7.34
N PRO A 60 7.15 13.04 -8.61
CA PRO A 60 7.90 12.09 -9.42
C PRO A 60 9.32 12.60 -9.69
N PRO A 61 10.35 11.74 -9.70
CA PRO A 61 11.69 12.18 -10.08
C PRO A 61 11.70 12.67 -11.54
N PRO A 62 12.63 13.54 -11.94
CA PRO A 62 12.71 14.10 -13.30
C PRO A 62 12.81 13.02 -14.39
N THR A 63 13.37 11.85 -14.04
CA THR A 63 13.56 10.70 -14.96
C THR A 63 12.32 9.82 -15.11
N ALA A 64 11.29 10.01 -14.27
CA ALA A 64 10.07 9.21 -14.36
C ALA A 64 9.28 9.54 -15.64
N PRO A 65 8.56 8.55 -16.22
CA PRO A 65 7.68 8.78 -17.36
C PRO A 65 6.62 9.86 -17.07
N ALA A 66 6.20 10.62 -18.10
CA ALA A 66 5.24 11.71 -17.95
C ALA A 66 3.87 11.24 -17.41
N GLU A 67 3.50 10.00 -17.68
CA GLU A 67 2.26 9.38 -17.19
C GLU A 67 2.17 9.30 -15.65
N ARG A 68 3.31 9.42 -14.95
CA ARG A 68 3.33 9.47 -13.47
C ARG A 68 2.63 10.70 -12.93
N ASP A 69 2.60 11.82 -13.64
CA ASP A 69 1.89 13.03 -13.22
C ASP A 69 0.39 12.79 -13.03
N ALA A 70 -0.22 11.99 -13.91
CA ALA A 70 -1.60 11.58 -13.74
C ALA A 70 -1.79 10.67 -12.50
N GLY A 71 -0.79 9.86 -12.17
CA GLY A 71 -0.75 9.08 -10.93
C GLY A 71 -0.78 9.96 -9.68
N ILE A 72 0.03 11.02 -9.64
CA ILE A 72 0.06 12.00 -8.55
C ILE A 72 -1.32 12.67 -8.33
N VAL A 73 -1.98 13.08 -9.42
CA VAL A 73 -3.35 13.64 -9.33
C VAL A 73 -4.34 12.60 -8.77
N ARG A 74 -4.20 11.34 -9.15
CA ARG A 74 -5.04 10.26 -8.66
C ARG A 74 -4.84 10.00 -7.16
N GLU A 75 -3.59 9.96 -6.69
CA GLU A 75 -3.24 9.83 -5.28
C GLU A 75 -3.81 11.02 -4.47
N TRP A 76 -3.61 12.25 -4.96
CA TRP A 76 -4.16 13.46 -4.36
C TRP A 76 -5.68 13.39 -4.17
N ARG A 77 -6.43 12.99 -5.19
CA ARG A 77 -7.89 12.89 -5.14
C ARG A 77 -8.36 11.92 -4.05
N ILE A 78 -7.62 10.84 -3.80
CA ILE A 78 -7.94 9.90 -2.73
C ILE A 78 -7.73 10.56 -1.38
N ILE A 79 -6.56 11.16 -1.15
CA ILE A 79 -6.22 11.81 0.12
C ILE A 79 -7.21 12.94 0.43
N GLU A 80 -7.52 13.77 -0.56
CA GLU A 80 -8.51 14.85 -0.44
C GLU A 80 -9.91 14.30 -0.10
N ALA A 81 -10.34 13.22 -0.74
CA ALA A 81 -11.62 12.58 -0.48
C ALA A 81 -11.72 11.99 0.94
N LEU A 82 -10.61 11.59 1.55
CA LEU A 82 -10.58 11.09 2.93
C LEU A 82 -10.70 12.20 3.97
N THR A 83 -10.51 13.46 3.59
CA THR A 83 -10.67 14.60 4.49
C THR A 83 -12.07 14.63 5.12
N GLY A 84 -12.11 14.73 6.47
CA GLY A 84 -13.34 14.71 7.26
C GLY A 84 -13.97 13.32 7.42
N THR A 85 -13.24 12.25 7.12
CA THR A 85 -13.60 10.88 7.46
C THR A 85 -12.82 10.40 8.69
N ASP A 86 -13.22 9.24 9.25
CA ASP A 86 -12.50 8.60 10.36
C ASP A 86 -11.26 7.80 9.90
N VAL A 87 -11.01 7.70 8.59
CA VAL A 87 -9.85 6.99 8.05
C VAL A 87 -8.56 7.74 8.40
N PRO A 88 -7.60 7.14 9.11
CA PRO A 88 -6.30 7.76 9.33
C PRO A 88 -5.57 8.00 7.99
N HIS A 89 -5.30 9.25 7.65
CA HIS A 89 -4.66 9.65 6.39
C HIS A 89 -3.82 10.90 6.59
N THR A 90 -2.97 11.22 5.63
CA THR A 90 -2.25 12.50 5.60
C THR A 90 -3.22 13.63 5.24
N GLU A 91 -3.08 14.80 5.87
CA GLU A 91 -3.86 15.97 5.50
C GLU A 91 -3.59 16.36 4.05
N ALA A 92 -4.64 16.61 3.26
CA ALA A 92 -4.52 17.15 1.91
C ALA A 92 -4.33 18.68 2.00
N ILE A 93 -3.13 19.18 1.67
CA ILE A 93 -2.81 20.61 1.81
C ILE A 93 -2.98 21.33 0.47
N ALA A 94 -2.24 20.93 -0.56
CA ALA A 94 -2.32 21.53 -1.88
C ALA A 94 -1.77 20.61 -2.97
N VAL A 95 -2.23 20.77 -4.21
CA VAL A 95 -1.70 20.09 -5.39
C VAL A 95 -1.29 21.10 -6.45
N CYS A 96 -0.11 20.92 -7.05
CA CYS A 96 0.38 21.70 -8.15
C CYS A 96 0.44 20.86 -9.42
N THR A 97 -0.37 21.22 -10.41
CA THR A 97 -0.37 20.58 -11.73
C THR A 97 0.32 21.44 -12.81
N ASP A 98 0.85 22.63 -12.44
CA ASP A 98 1.57 23.49 -13.36
C ASP A 98 3.04 23.06 -13.47
N PRO A 99 3.47 22.51 -14.62
CA PRO A 99 4.85 22.10 -14.81
C PRO A 99 5.84 23.29 -14.80
N ALA A 100 5.36 24.53 -14.90
CA ALA A 100 6.24 25.70 -14.82
C ALA A 100 6.88 25.87 -13.43
N VAL A 101 6.31 25.25 -12.38
CA VAL A 101 6.83 25.36 -11.00
C VAL A 101 8.04 24.44 -10.80
N LEU A 102 7.86 23.13 -10.90
CA LEU A 102 8.96 22.16 -10.68
C LEU A 102 9.17 21.18 -11.86
N GLY A 103 8.58 21.44 -13.02
CA GLY A 103 8.66 20.56 -14.18
C GLY A 103 7.74 19.34 -14.13
N ARG A 104 7.12 19.05 -12.97
CA ARG A 104 6.29 17.89 -12.70
C ARG A 104 5.10 18.26 -11.81
N THR A 105 4.04 17.46 -11.88
CA THR A 105 2.95 17.52 -10.92
C THR A 105 3.43 17.02 -9.54
N PHE A 106 3.04 17.73 -8.48
CA PHE A 106 3.32 17.33 -7.10
C PHE A 106 2.17 17.71 -6.17
N TYR A 107 2.14 17.13 -4.98
CA TYR A 107 1.23 17.59 -3.93
C TYR A 107 1.94 17.72 -2.58
N LEU A 108 1.38 18.58 -1.74
CA LEU A 108 1.75 18.75 -0.35
C LEU A 108 0.73 18.07 0.54
N MET A 109 1.22 17.29 1.49
CA MET A 109 0.42 16.61 2.50
C MET A 109 0.97 16.91 3.89
N GLY A 110 0.11 16.87 4.90
CA GLY A 110 0.53 17.07 6.29
C GLY A 110 1.65 16.09 6.68
N PHE A 111 2.64 16.59 7.39
CA PHE A 111 3.69 15.73 7.94
C PHE A 111 3.11 14.89 9.08
N VAL A 112 3.34 13.58 9.04
CA VAL A 112 2.82 12.64 10.04
C VAL A 112 3.90 12.36 11.07
N ASP A 113 3.67 12.77 12.31
CA ASP A 113 4.49 12.35 13.44
C ASP A 113 4.19 10.90 13.80
N GLY A 114 5.17 10.04 13.58
CA GLY A 114 5.02 8.60 13.80
C GLY A 114 6.10 7.81 13.07
N TRP A 115 5.95 6.50 13.08
CA TRP A 115 6.89 5.57 12.48
C TRP A 115 6.18 4.60 11.54
N SER A 116 6.92 4.08 10.56
CA SER A 116 6.48 3.02 9.67
C SER A 116 7.40 1.81 9.80
N PRO A 117 6.87 0.58 9.80
CA PRO A 117 7.71 -0.62 9.79
C PRO A 117 8.71 -0.69 8.63
N MET A 118 8.40 -0.02 7.50
CA MET A 118 9.31 0.04 6.35
C MET A 118 10.62 0.81 6.64
N GLY A 119 10.57 1.81 7.52
CA GLY A 119 11.73 2.62 7.90
C GLY A 119 12.59 2.02 9.01
N MET A 120 12.21 0.83 9.50
CA MET A 120 12.85 0.20 10.65
C MET A 120 13.84 -0.90 10.23
N GLU A 121 14.75 -1.25 11.15
CA GLU A 121 15.54 -2.45 10.99
C GLU A 121 14.61 -3.67 10.99
N ARG A 122 14.82 -4.58 10.04
CA ARG A 122 13.95 -5.73 9.82
C ARG A 122 13.78 -6.56 11.10
N GLY A 123 12.54 -6.82 11.48
CA GLY A 123 12.21 -7.64 12.64
C GLY A 123 12.30 -6.93 14.00
N ILE A 124 12.56 -5.61 14.02
CA ILE A 124 12.62 -4.83 15.27
C ILE A 124 11.43 -3.89 15.33
N TRP A 125 10.61 -4.04 16.38
CA TRP A 125 9.55 -3.10 16.69
C TRP A 125 10.08 -2.01 17.61
N PRO A 126 9.60 -0.75 17.53
CA PRO A 126 9.99 0.28 18.48
C PRO A 126 9.37 0.02 19.85
N ALA A 127 9.99 0.59 20.90
CA ALA A 127 9.40 0.54 22.24
C ALA A 127 8.01 1.24 22.26
N PRO A 128 7.02 0.69 22.99
CA PRO A 128 7.11 -0.51 23.82
C PRO A 128 6.81 -1.83 23.10
N PHE A 129 6.53 -1.80 21.80
CA PHE A 129 6.08 -2.94 20.99
C PHE A 129 7.17 -4.02 20.79
N ASP A 130 8.44 -3.69 21.07
CA ASP A 130 9.57 -4.62 21.04
C ASP A 130 9.49 -5.68 22.13
N THR A 131 8.98 -5.33 23.31
CA THR A 131 8.95 -6.17 24.50
C THR A 131 7.55 -6.43 25.07
N ASP A 132 6.61 -5.54 24.83
CA ASP A 132 5.22 -5.66 25.29
C ASP A 132 4.36 -6.31 24.17
N LEU A 133 4.17 -7.63 24.28
CA LEU A 133 3.41 -8.40 23.28
C LEU A 133 1.91 -8.03 23.29
N GLU A 134 1.33 -7.62 24.42
CA GLU A 134 -0.06 -7.18 24.48
C GLU A 134 -0.22 -5.85 23.73
N ALA A 135 0.68 -4.90 23.94
CA ALA A 135 0.69 -3.65 23.18
C ALA A 135 0.91 -3.92 21.66
N ARG A 136 1.79 -4.88 21.31
CA ARG A 136 2.09 -5.27 19.92
C ARG A 136 0.87 -5.79 19.19
N GLN A 137 -0.01 -6.56 19.83
CA GLN A 137 -1.26 -7.03 19.22
C GLN A 137 -2.13 -5.88 18.71
N GLY A 138 -2.09 -4.74 19.40
CA GLY A 138 -2.78 -3.54 18.97
C GLY A 138 -2.39 -3.05 17.58
N LEU A 139 -1.12 -3.27 17.15
CA LEU A 139 -0.68 -2.90 15.80
C LEU A 139 -1.44 -3.68 14.72
N ALA A 140 -1.66 -4.98 14.93
CA ALA A 140 -2.43 -5.82 14.02
C ALA A 140 -3.90 -5.41 13.94
N TYR A 141 -4.52 -5.14 15.09
CA TYR A 141 -5.90 -4.68 15.15
C TYR A 141 -6.07 -3.33 14.47
N GLN A 142 -5.18 -2.38 14.73
CA GLN A 142 -5.19 -1.07 14.09
C GLN A 142 -4.98 -1.17 12.57
N LEU A 143 -4.14 -2.10 12.11
CA LEU A 143 -3.93 -2.35 10.68
C LEU A 143 -5.26 -2.71 9.99
N VAL A 144 -6.01 -3.67 10.51
CA VAL A 144 -7.27 -4.10 9.88
C VAL A 144 -8.44 -3.14 10.15
N GLU A 145 -8.41 -2.37 11.24
CA GLU A 145 -9.34 -1.26 11.46
C GLU A 145 -9.22 -0.20 10.36
N GLY A 146 -8.00 0.10 9.91
CA GLY A 146 -7.78 1.01 8.78
C GLY A 146 -8.55 0.59 7.53
N ILE A 147 -8.52 -0.71 7.17
CA ILE A 147 -9.30 -1.26 6.04
C ILE A 147 -10.81 -1.16 6.34
N ALA A 148 -11.21 -1.49 7.56
CA ALA A 148 -12.62 -1.44 7.96
C ALA A 148 -13.19 -0.01 7.85
N LEU A 149 -12.44 1.00 8.29
CA LEU A 149 -12.81 2.41 8.15
C LEU A 149 -12.86 2.83 6.69
N LEU A 150 -11.84 2.47 5.90
CA LEU A 150 -11.78 2.78 4.47
C LEU A 150 -12.98 2.20 3.71
N SER A 151 -13.39 0.98 4.06
CA SER A 151 -14.52 0.30 3.44
C SER A 151 -15.88 0.95 3.72
N LYS A 152 -15.98 1.86 4.70
CA LYS A 152 -17.20 2.59 5.07
C LYS A 152 -17.32 3.96 4.41
N VAL A 153 -16.27 4.44 3.75
CA VAL A 153 -16.30 5.75 3.09
C VAL A 153 -17.29 5.73 1.93
N ASP A 154 -18.22 6.68 1.90
CA ASP A 154 -19.09 6.89 0.75
C ASP A 154 -18.29 7.54 -0.39
N TRP A 155 -17.64 6.67 -1.18
CA TRP A 155 -16.78 7.08 -2.28
C TRP A 155 -17.54 7.86 -3.38
N LYS A 156 -18.88 7.65 -3.53
CA LYS A 156 -19.70 8.40 -4.47
C LYS A 156 -19.93 9.83 -3.98
N ALA A 157 -20.32 9.98 -2.71
CA ALA A 157 -20.46 11.31 -2.11
C ALA A 157 -19.14 12.09 -2.10
N LYS A 158 -17.99 11.38 -2.17
CA LYS A 158 -16.64 11.96 -2.25
C LYS A 158 -16.15 12.21 -3.69
N GLY A 159 -16.97 11.99 -4.72
CA GLY A 159 -16.65 12.31 -6.11
C GLY A 159 -15.59 11.38 -6.73
N LEU A 160 -15.58 10.09 -6.35
CA LEU A 160 -14.59 9.12 -6.81
C LEU A 160 -15.16 8.09 -7.82
N GLU A 161 -16.29 8.39 -8.50
CA GLU A 161 -16.97 7.46 -9.40
C GLU A 161 -16.11 7.04 -10.61
N ASP A 162 -15.20 7.90 -11.04
CA ASP A 162 -14.29 7.63 -12.16
C ASP A 162 -12.94 7.02 -11.73
N LEU A 163 -12.70 6.88 -10.41
CA LEU A 163 -11.41 6.40 -9.90
C LEU A 163 -11.19 4.90 -10.15
N GLY A 164 -12.25 4.13 -10.34
CA GLY A 164 -12.22 2.69 -10.58
C GLY A 164 -13.40 2.21 -11.42
N ARG A 165 -13.51 0.91 -11.52
CA ARG A 165 -14.62 0.22 -12.18
C ARG A 165 -15.14 -0.86 -11.24
N PRO A 166 -15.98 -0.52 -10.25
CA PRO A 166 -16.50 -1.51 -9.30
C PRO A 166 -17.38 -2.56 -9.99
N ASP A 167 -18.25 -2.17 -10.91
CA ASP A 167 -19.13 -3.11 -11.62
C ASP A 167 -18.31 -4.15 -12.38
N GLY A 168 -18.59 -5.44 -12.16
CA GLY A 168 -17.83 -6.54 -12.75
C GLY A 168 -16.35 -6.56 -12.33
N PHE A 169 -16.04 -6.14 -11.10
CA PHE A 169 -14.66 -6.08 -10.61
C PHE A 169 -14.01 -7.46 -10.64
N HIS A 170 -14.64 -8.48 -10.04
CA HIS A 170 -14.09 -9.84 -9.96
C HIS A 170 -14.07 -10.56 -11.31
N GLU A 171 -15.04 -10.29 -12.18
CA GLU A 171 -15.11 -10.86 -13.53
C GLU A 171 -13.86 -10.53 -14.36
N ARG A 172 -13.30 -9.34 -14.15
CA ARG A 172 -12.14 -8.87 -14.92
C ARG A 172 -10.78 -9.22 -14.32
N GLN A 173 -10.74 -9.62 -13.03
CA GLN A 173 -9.45 -9.80 -12.35
C GLN A 173 -8.60 -10.87 -13.04
N VAL A 174 -9.12 -12.07 -13.17
CA VAL A 174 -8.34 -13.21 -13.66
C VAL A 174 -7.90 -12.98 -15.10
N ASP A 175 -8.81 -12.56 -15.99
CA ASP A 175 -8.49 -12.37 -17.40
C ASP A 175 -7.47 -11.26 -17.63
N ARG A 176 -7.61 -10.14 -16.90
CA ARG A 176 -6.67 -9.03 -16.97
C ARG A 176 -5.26 -9.44 -16.53
N TRP A 177 -5.15 -10.13 -15.40
CA TRP A 177 -3.86 -10.53 -14.84
C TRP A 177 -3.24 -11.72 -15.57
N THR A 178 -4.04 -12.65 -16.10
CA THR A 178 -3.58 -13.70 -17.02
C THR A 178 -2.98 -13.07 -18.26
N ALA A 179 -3.69 -12.14 -18.91
CA ALA A 179 -3.18 -11.44 -20.09
C ALA A 179 -1.91 -10.61 -19.77
N PHE A 180 -1.77 -10.10 -18.56
CA PHE A 180 -0.54 -9.44 -18.11
C PHE A 180 0.60 -10.47 -17.96
N PHE A 181 0.35 -11.58 -17.27
CA PHE A 181 1.34 -12.65 -17.09
C PHE A 181 1.86 -13.19 -18.42
N GLU A 182 0.98 -13.49 -19.37
CA GLU A 182 1.38 -13.99 -20.70
C GLU A 182 2.35 -13.05 -21.43
N ARG A 183 2.26 -11.73 -21.18
CA ARG A 183 3.20 -10.76 -21.80
C ARG A 183 4.59 -10.76 -21.16
N ILE A 184 4.70 -11.19 -19.92
CA ILE A 184 5.96 -11.18 -19.15
C ILE A 184 6.51 -12.58 -18.90
N LYS A 185 5.76 -13.63 -19.28
CA LYS A 185 6.04 -15.03 -18.95
C LYS A 185 7.40 -15.45 -19.50
N GLY A 186 8.32 -15.82 -18.58
CA GLY A 186 9.63 -16.38 -18.89
C GLY A 186 9.75 -17.85 -18.47
N ARG A 187 8.78 -18.35 -17.68
CA ARG A 187 8.75 -19.73 -17.16
C ARG A 187 7.33 -20.12 -16.77
N GLU A 188 7.11 -21.42 -16.55
CA GLU A 188 5.88 -21.92 -15.93
C GLU A 188 5.90 -21.67 -14.43
N LEU A 189 4.73 -21.37 -13.86
CA LEU A 189 4.55 -21.17 -12.42
C LEU A 189 3.61 -22.26 -11.88
N PRO A 190 4.09 -23.17 -11.02
CA PRO A 190 3.26 -24.23 -10.42
C PRO A 190 2.07 -23.66 -9.65
N GLY A 191 0.86 -24.16 -9.87
CA GLY A 191 -0.37 -23.67 -9.22
C GLY A 191 -1.09 -22.55 -9.97
N PHE A 192 -0.49 -22.00 -11.06
CA PHE A 192 -1.10 -20.88 -11.81
C PHE A 192 -2.43 -21.26 -12.45
N ASP A 193 -2.50 -22.40 -13.12
CA ASP A 193 -3.71 -22.85 -13.81
C ASP A 193 -4.81 -23.27 -12.83
N GLU A 194 -4.46 -23.96 -11.76
CA GLU A 194 -5.35 -24.38 -10.68
C GLU A 194 -5.98 -23.17 -10.00
N ALA A 195 -5.16 -22.21 -9.53
CA ALA A 195 -5.64 -20.98 -8.92
C ALA A 195 -6.49 -20.14 -9.89
N SER A 196 -6.07 -20.02 -11.15
CA SER A 196 -6.82 -19.26 -12.17
C SER A 196 -8.19 -19.87 -12.46
N ALA A 197 -8.28 -21.20 -12.58
CA ALA A 197 -9.52 -21.90 -12.81
C ALA A 197 -10.47 -21.77 -11.61
N TRP A 198 -9.93 -21.95 -10.40
CA TRP A 198 -10.69 -21.82 -9.17
C TRP A 198 -11.23 -20.40 -8.96
N LEU A 199 -10.40 -19.38 -9.16
CA LEU A 199 -10.80 -17.96 -9.05
C LEU A 199 -11.93 -17.60 -10.03
N ARG A 200 -11.93 -18.17 -11.26
CA ARG A 200 -13.03 -17.97 -12.21
C ARG A 200 -14.33 -18.62 -11.76
N ALA A 201 -14.23 -19.79 -11.15
CA ALA A 201 -15.39 -20.59 -10.72
C ALA A 201 -16.03 -20.08 -9.42
N HIS A 202 -15.23 -19.47 -8.52
CA HIS A 202 -15.65 -19.13 -7.15
C HIS A 202 -15.68 -17.63 -6.90
N LYS A 203 -15.95 -16.81 -7.92
CA LYS A 203 -16.07 -15.36 -7.75
C LYS A 203 -17.16 -15.00 -6.75
N PRO A 204 -16.92 -14.07 -5.81
CA PRO A 204 -17.98 -13.52 -4.99
C PRO A 204 -19.10 -12.93 -5.86
N LEU A 205 -20.34 -13.39 -5.62
CA LEU A 205 -21.51 -12.93 -6.36
C LEU A 205 -21.96 -11.54 -5.90
N ASP A 206 -21.83 -11.31 -4.59
CA ASP A 206 -22.19 -10.05 -3.95
C ASP A 206 -20.99 -9.46 -3.21
N TYR A 207 -20.68 -8.22 -3.49
CA TYR A 207 -19.71 -7.44 -2.74
C TYR A 207 -20.14 -5.97 -2.67
N ILE A 208 -19.67 -5.26 -1.66
CA ILE A 208 -19.97 -3.85 -1.48
C ILE A 208 -18.76 -3.04 -1.96
N PRO A 209 -18.88 -2.33 -3.09
CA PRO A 209 -17.80 -1.49 -3.57
C PRO A 209 -17.37 -0.43 -2.56
N GLY A 210 -16.09 -0.12 -2.55
CA GLY A 210 -15.51 0.91 -1.70
C GLY A 210 -14.15 1.33 -2.20
N ILE A 211 -13.55 2.28 -1.50
CA ILE A 211 -12.15 2.65 -1.72
C ILE A 211 -11.30 1.48 -1.26
N MET A 212 -10.34 1.09 -2.07
CA MET A 212 -9.30 0.14 -1.72
C MET A 212 -7.93 0.74 -1.98
N HIS A 213 -6.99 0.38 -1.15
CA HIS A 213 -5.60 0.83 -1.24
C HIS A 213 -4.86 0.14 -2.39
N GLY A 214 -5.11 -1.15 -2.58
CA GLY A 214 -4.51 -1.96 -3.64
C GLY A 214 -3.15 -2.57 -3.32
N ASP A 215 -2.46 -2.06 -2.31
CA ASP A 215 -1.20 -2.59 -1.73
C ASP A 215 -1.17 -2.37 -0.21
N TYR A 216 -2.26 -2.73 0.49
CA TYR A 216 -2.40 -2.47 1.92
C TYR A 216 -1.59 -3.46 2.75
N GLN A 217 -0.67 -2.95 3.54
CA GLN A 217 0.23 -3.77 4.37
C GLN A 217 0.92 -2.90 5.45
N PHE A 218 1.64 -3.53 6.38
CA PHE A 218 2.41 -2.82 7.41
C PHE A 218 3.40 -1.79 6.83
N ALA A 219 3.97 -2.04 5.65
CA ALA A 219 4.88 -1.11 5.00
C ALA A 219 4.23 0.21 4.58
N ASN A 220 2.92 0.19 4.32
CA ASN A 220 2.16 1.31 3.77
C ASN A 220 1.24 1.98 4.79
N VAL A 221 1.58 1.83 6.08
CA VAL A 221 0.93 2.52 7.19
C VAL A 221 1.96 3.13 8.14
N MET A 222 1.52 4.15 8.86
CA MET A 222 2.29 4.78 9.92
C MET A 222 1.55 4.66 11.25
N PHE A 223 2.28 4.43 12.32
CA PHE A 223 1.77 4.36 13.69
C PHE A 223 2.30 5.53 14.51
N LYS A 224 1.51 5.97 15.51
CA LYS A 224 1.99 6.91 16.52
C LYS A 224 2.93 6.22 17.50
N ASP A 225 3.82 6.99 18.09
CA ASP A 225 4.70 6.51 19.15
C ASP A 225 3.91 6.09 20.38
N GLY A 226 4.41 5.07 21.07
CA GLY A 226 3.90 4.58 22.35
C GLY A 226 2.61 3.75 22.27
N ALA A 227 2.25 3.16 23.41
CA ALA A 227 1.03 2.37 23.58
C ALA A 227 -0.11 3.23 24.15
N PRO A 228 -1.38 2.85 23.88
CA PRO A 228 -1.81 1.78 22.98
C PRO A 228 -1.50 2.10 21.51
N ALA A 229 -1.34 1.07 20.69
CA ALA A 229 -1.11 1.22 19.27
C ALA A 229 -2.21 2.08 18.61
N ARG A 230 -1.80 3.03 17.78
CA ARG A 230 -2.71 3.90 17.01
C ARG A 230 -2.20 4.09 15.60
N LEU A 231 -3.03 3.76 14.63
CA LEU A 231 -2.76 4.07 13.24
C LEU A 231 -2.75 5.60 13.05
N ALA A 232 -1.62 6.15 12.59
CA ALA A 232 -1.45 7.58 12.36
C ALA A 232 -1.91 7.96 10.95
N ALA A 233 -1.51 7.19 9.94
CA ALA A 233 -1.92 7.38 8.55
C ALA A 233 -1.76 6.11 7.72
N ILE A 234 -2.62 5.98 6.71
CA ILE A 234 -2.43 5.09 5.57
C ILE A 234 -1.72 5.93 4.50
N VAL A 235 -0.63 5.42 3.95
CA VAL A 235 0.24 6.13 3.00
C VAL A 235 0.47 5.30 1.74
N ASP A 236 1.04 5.91 0.70
CA ASP A 236 1.37 5.27 -0.58
C ASP A 236 0.16 4.80 -1.40
N TRP A 237 -0.67 5.77 -1.78
CA TRP A 237 -1.93 5.55 -2.50
C TRP A 237 -1.79 5.30 -4.02
N GLU A 238 -0.59 5.00 -4.52
CA GLU A 238 -0.34 4.86 -5.97
C GLU A 238 -1.19 3.78 -6.65
N MET A 239 -1.56 2.72 -5.90
CA MET A 239 -2.42 1.64 -6.36
C MET A 239 -3.90 1.85 -5.99
N GLY A 240 -4.22 2.97 -5.33
CA GLY A 240 -5.54 3.28 -4.83
C GLY A 240 -6.61 3.30 -5.92
N THR A 241 -7.79 2.75 -5.65
CA THR A 241 -8.89 2.63 -6.62
C THR A 241 -10.24 2.41 -5.91
N VAL A 242 -11.31 2.42 -6.68
CA VAL A 242 -12.61 1.92 -6.24
C VAL A 242 -12.81 0.50 -6.76
N GLY A 243 -13.07 -0.42 -5.87
CA GLY A 243 -13.25 -1.84 -6.16
C GLY A 243 -13.85 -2.58 -4.98
N ASP A 244 -13.38 -3.79 -4.68
CA ASP A 244 -13.78 -4.54 -3.49
C ASP A 244 -12.74 -4.44 -2.37
N PRO A 245 -13.03 -3.69 -1.28
CA PRO A 245 -12.08 -3.49 -0.18
C PRO A 245 -11.66 -4.76 0.55
N LYS A 246 -12.39 -5.86 0.44
CA LYS A 246 -11.95 -7.15 1.00
C LYS A 246 -10.68 -7.68 0.34
N LEU A 247 -10.32 -7.19 -0.85
CA LEU A 247 -9.04 -7.55 -1.45
C LEU A 247 -7.85 -6.98 -0.64
N ASP A 248 -8.00 -5.79 -0.04
CA ASP A 248 -6.96 -5.26 0.86
C ASP A 248 -6.83 -6.12 2.14
N LEU A 249 -7.95 -6.64 2.67
CA LEU A 249 -7.91 -7.59 3.77
C LEU A 249 -7.22 -8.89 3.34
N GLY A 250 -7.59 -9.45 2.19
CA GLY A 250 -6.91 -10.62 1.60
C GLY A 250 -5.41 -10.38 1.43
N TRP A 251 -5.02 -9.17 1.01
CA TRP A 251 -3.62 -8.76 0.88
C TRP A 251 -2.86 -8.76 2.21
N VAL A 252 -3.51 -8.39 3.32
CA VAL A 252 -2.93 -8.46 4.67
C VAL A 252 -2.82 -9.89 5.16
N VAL A 253 -3.92 -10.69 5.04
CA VAL A 253 -4.00 -11.98 5.72
C VAL A 253 -3.50 -13.17 4.91
N HIS A 254 -3.20 -13.02 3.61
CA HIS A 254 -2.75 -14.14 2.77
C HIS A 254 -1.40 -14.73 3.20
N THR A 255 -0.58 -13.96 3.89
CA THR A 255 0.70 -14.40 4.47
C THR A 255 0.68 -14.38 6.00
N TRP A 256 -0.47 -14.11 6.63
CA TRP A 256 -0.58 -14.10 8.08
C TRP A 256 -0.37 -15.52 8.64
N PRO A 257 0.57 -15.72 9.55
CA PRO A 257 0.84 -17.06 10.08
C PRO A 257 -0.33 -17.56 10.93
N GLU A 258 -0.61 -18.85 10.85
CA GLU A 258 -1.61 -19.51 11.72
C GLU A 258 -1.12 -19.59 13.17
N ASP A 259 0.20 -19.77 13.36
CA ASP A 259 0.86 -19.77 14.67
C ASP A 259 1.81 -18.58 14.76
N THR A 260 1.52 -17.67 15.69
CA THR A 260 2.32 -16.48 15.99
C THR A 260 3.16 -16.62 17.26
N SER A 261 3.22 -17.82 17.86
CA SER A 261 4.03 -18.09 19.05
C SER A 261 5.53 -18.20 18.78
N GLY A 262 5.92 -18.48 17.54
CA GLY A 262 7.30 -18.62 17.10
C GLY A 262 7.69 -17.68 15.96
N GLY A 263 8.68 -16.85 16.18
CA GLY A 263 9.09 -15.65 15.48
C GLY A 263 9.52 -15.69 14.01
N GLU A 264 9.32 -16.76 13.25
CA GLU A 264 9.56 -16.73 11.80
C GLU A 264 8.21 -16.65 11.08
N GLY A 265 7.73 -15.42 10.93
CA GLY A 265 6.53 -15.15 10.16
C GLY A 265 6.77 -15.18 8.67
N SER A 266 5.78 -15.65 7.98
CA SER A 266 5.41 -15.49 6.56
C SER A 266 6.51 -15.36 5.50
N VAL A 267 6.30 -16.00 4.38
CA VAL A 267 7.06 -15.82 3.13
C VAL A 267 7.16 -14.31 2.82
N GLY A 268 8.40 -13.81 2.81
CA GLY A 268 8.66 -12.38 2.57
C GLY A 268 8.51 -11.46 3.79
N GLY A 269 8.33 -12.02 5.01
CA GLY A 269 8.14 -11.25 6.24
C GLY A 269 9.26 -10.24 6.51
N TYR A 270 8.90 -8.97 6.55
CA TYR A 270 9.77 -7.85 6.94
C TYR A 270 9.43 -7.35 8.34
N VAL A 271 8.41 -7.90 8.97
CA VAL A 271 8.01 -7.63 10.35
C VAL A 271 8.05 -8.91 11.20
N ASP A 272 8.39 -8.77 12.48
CA ASP A 272 8.31 -9.86 13.47
C ASP A 272 6.85 -10.07 13.86
N MET A 273 6.31 -11.26 13.56
CA MET A 273 4.93 -11.63 13.85
C MET A 273 4.75 -12.28 15.23
N THR A 274 5.81 -12.40 16.03
CA THR A 274 5.75 -13.00 17.37
C THR A 274 4.78 -12.23 18.28
N GLY A 275 3.82 -12.94 18.85
CA GLY A 275 2.83 -12.36 19.77
C GLY A 275 1.72 -11.58 19.08
N MET A 276 1.67 -11.52 17.74
CA MET A 276 0.51 -10.97 17.03
C MET A 276 -0.73 -11.85 17.24
N PRO A 277 -1.95 -11.31 17.07
CA PRO A 277 -3.16 -12.13 17.08
C PRO A 277 -3.09 -13.20 15.98
N SER A 278 -3.79 -14.32 16.17
CA SER A 278 -4.01 -15.31 15.13
C SER A 278 -4.76 -14.70 13.92
N ARG A 279 -4.65 -15.34 12.77
CA ARG A 279 -5.40 -14.96 11.56
C ARG A 279 -6.91 -14.89 11.83
N ALA A 280 -7.45 -15.84 12.60
CA ALA A 280 -8.87 -15.89 12.96
C ALA A 280 -9.29 -14.70 13.80
N GLU A 281 -8.50 -14.31 14.81
CA GLU A 281 -8.78 -13.12 15.64
C GLU A 281 -8.72 -11.82 14.84
N VAL A 282 -7.78 -11.70 13.91
CA VAL A 282 -7.69 -10.53 13.00
C VAL A 282 -8.92 -10.43 12.10
N LEU A 283 -9.38 -11.55 11.55
CA LEU A 283 -10.57 -11.60 10.70
C LEU A 283 -11.86 -11.29 11.48
N GLU A 284 -12.00 -11.84 12.69
CA GLU A 284 -13.11 -11.53 13.60
C GLU A 284 -13.14 -10.04 13.94
N HIS A 285 -11.97 -9.48 14.27
CA HIS A 285 -11.85 -8.05 14.56
C HIS A 285 -12.28 -7.19 13.37
N TYR A 286 -11.78 -7.49 12.16
CA TYR A 286 -12.21 -6.79 10.95
C TYR A 286 -13.73 -6.90 10.72
N SER A 287 -14.30 -8.11 10.83
CA SER A 287 -15.74 -8.33 10.65
C SER A 287 -16.56 -7.49 11.63
N LYS A 288 -16.16 -7.45 12.89
CA LYS A 288 -16.80 -6.63 13.94
C LYS A 288 -16.70 -5.14 13.64
N GLN A 289 -15.55 -4.66 13.22
CA GLN A 289 -15.30 -3.25 12.95
C GLN A 289 -15.97 -2.78 11.63
N SER A 290 -15.91 -3.58 10.58
CA SER A 290 -16.48 -3.22 9.27
C SER A 290 -17.98 -3.49 9.15
N GLY A 291 -18.50 -4.47 9.91
CA GLY A 291 -19.84 -5.04 9.73
C GLY A 291 -19.94 -5.98 8.51
N ARG A 292 -18.81 -6.37 7.90
CA ARG A 292 -18.75 -7.23 6.72
C ARG A 292 -18.42 -8.67 7.10
N GLN A 293 -19.03 -9.64 6.42
CA GLN A 293 -18.69 -11.05 6.55
C GLN A 293 -17.37 -11.36 5.85
N VAL A 294 -16.67 -12.39 6.35
CA VAL A 294 -15.34 -12.80 5.86
C VAL A 294 -15.30 -14.29 5.48
N ASP A 295 -16.46 -14.93 5.35
CA ASP A 295 -16.57 -16.36 5.02
C ASP A 295 -15.97 -16.69 3.63
N ASP A 296 -15.83 -15.70 2.78
CA ASP A 296 -15.24 -15.74 1.44
C ASP A 296 -13.76 -15.33 1.40
N ILE A 297 -13.10 -15.19 2.57
CA ILE A 297 -11.73 -14.66 2.65
C ILE A 297 -10.72 -15.49 1.86
N ASP A 298 -10.94 -16.79 1.70
CA ASP A 298 -10.05 -17.64 0.94
C ASP A 298 -9.95 -17.20 -0.53
N TYR A 299 -11.08 -16.74 -1.12
CA TYR A 299 -11.05 -16.19 -2.47
C TYR A 299 -10.07 -15.02 -2.59
N TYR A 300 -10.11 -14.10 -1.63
CA TYR A 300 -9.22 -12.93 -1.62
C TYR A 300 -7.78 -13.31 -1.32
N CYS A 301 -7.54 -14.31 -0.50
CA CYS A 301 -6.20 -14.83 -0.24
C CYS A 301 -5.58 -15.52 -1.46
N VAL A 302 -6.35 -16.34 -2.17
CA VAL A 302 -5.92 -16.97 -3.43
C VAL A 302 -5.62 -15.88 -4.45
N LEU A 303 -6.53 -14.89 -4.63
CA LEU A 303 -6.35 -13.79 -5.56
C LEU A 303 -5.14 -12.93 -5.20
N ALA A 304 -4.90 -12.65 -3.92
CA ALA A 304 -3.76 -11.88 -3.45
C ALA A 304 -2.43 -12.59 -3.73
N LYS A 305 -2.29 -13.88 -3.33
CA LYS A 305 -1.09 -14.69 -3.60
C LYS A 305 -0.81 -14.78 -5.09
N TRP A 306 -1.82 -15.10 -5.88
CA TRP A 306 -1.72 -15.24 -7.33
C TRP A 306 -1.30 -13.94 -8.01
N LYS A 307 -1.91 -12.80 -7.64
CA LYS A 307 -1.53 -11.47 -8.16
C LYS A 307 -0.12 -11.07 -7.75
N LEU A 308 0.23 -11.24 -6.48
CA LEU A 308 1.56 -10.89 -5.96
C LEU A 308 2.65 -11.70 -6.68
N ALA A 309 2.43 -13.01 -6.87
CA ALA A 309 3.36 -13.83 -7.63
C ALA A 309 3.57 -13.30 -9.05
N ILE A 310 2.52 -12.89 -9.75
CA ILE A 310 2.63 -12.31 -11.11
C ILE A 310 3.41 -10.99 -11.09
N VAL A 311 3.16 -10.11 -10.11
CA VAL A 311 3.88 -8.83 -10.00
C VAL A 311 5.37 -9.06 -9.72
N LEU A 312 5.68 -9.96 -8.79
CA LEU A 312 7.08 -10.30 -8.47
C LEU A 312 7.78 -11.01 -9.63
N GLU A 313 7.06 -11.84 -10.41
CA GLU A 313 7.61 -12.47 -11.62
C GLU A 313 8.04 -11.41 -12.65
N GLN A 314 7.27 -10.33 -12.82
CA GLN A 314 7.69 -9.22 -13.67
C GLN A 314 9.01 -8.62 -13.21
N GLY A 315 9.18 -8.42 -11.89
CA GLY A 315 10.44 -7.96 -11.31
C GLY A 315 11.58 -8.93 -11.58
N TYR A 316 11.35 -10.21 -11.33
CA TYR A 316 12.33 -11.27 -11.58
C TYR A 316 12.77 -11.35 -13.04
N GLN A 317 11.83 -11.29 -13.99
CA GLN A 317 12.16 -11.33 -15.43
C GLN A 317 12.97 -10.11 -15.90
N ARG A 318 12.92 -9.00 -15.17
CA ARG A 318 13.70 -7.78 -15.43
C ARG A 318 14.95 -7.65 -14.58
N ALA A 319 15.24 -8.65 -13.74
CA ALA A 319 16.29 -8.57 -12.72
C ALA A 319 17.68 -8.27 -13.26
N GLY A 320 18.03 -8.80 -14.45
CA GLY A 320 19.39 -8.70 -14.93
C GLY A 320 20.40 -9.13 -13.85
N ALA A 321 21.28 -8.22 -13.44
CA ALA A 321 22.26 -8.44 -12.38
C ALA A 321 21.80 -7.92 -10.98
N ASP A 322 20.58 -7.44 -10.83
CA ASP A 322 20.05 -6.92 -9.55
C ASP A 322 19.74 -8.07 -8.57
N PRO A 323 20.50 -8.24 -7.47
CA PRO A 323 20.31 -9.35 -6.54
C PRO A 323 18.95 -9.33 -5.83
N LYS A 324 18.39 -8.12 -5.59
CA LYS A 324 17.08 -7.97 -4.96
C LYS A 324 15.98 -8.55 -5.84
N LEU A 325 15.98 -8.19 -7.12
CA LEU A 325 15.00 -8.69 -8.08
C LEU A 325 15.21 -10.18 -8.37
N GLN A 326 16.45 -10.66 -8.43
CA GLN A 326 16.77 -12.09 -8.55
C GLN A 326 16.21 -12.90 -7.37
N GLY A 327 16.26 -12.34 -6.15
CA GLY A 327 15.70 -12.96 -4.95
C GLY A 327 14.19 -13.21 -5.02
N PHE A 328 13.44 -12.55 -5.92
CA PHE A 328 12.02 -12.83 -6.11
C PHE A 328 11.75 -14.19 -6.77
N GLY A 329 12.72 -14.77 -7.47
CA GLY A 329 12.52 -16.00 -8.23
C GLY A 329 11.95 -17.17 -7.43
N PRO A 330 12.54 -17.59 -6.29
CA PRO A 330 11.97 -18.60 -5.39
C PRO A 330 10.64 -18.16 -4.78
N VAL A 331 10.54 -16.92 -4.29
CA VAL A 331 9.32 -16.38 -3.65
C VAL A 331 8.11 -16.46 -4.56
N VAL A 332 8.28 -16.19 -5.85
CA VAL A 332 7.22 -16.33 -6.86
C VAL A 332 6.70 -17.76 -6.94
N LEU A 333 7.62 -18.73 -6.99
CA LEU A 333 7.22 -20.15 -7.09
C LEU A 333 6.44 -20.59 -5.86
N ASP A 334 6.92 -20.22 -4.66
CA ASP A 334 6.26 -20.58 -3.40
C ASP A 334 4.88 -19.91 -3.28
N LEU A 335 4.77 -18.63 -3.62
CA LEU A 335 3.48 -17.91 -3.60
C LEU A 335 2.47 -18.50 -4.57
N MET A 336 2.90 -18.84 -5.80
CA MET A 336 2.00 -19.37 -6.80
C MET A 336 1.57 -20.80 -6.47
N ALA A 337 2.48 -21.65 -5.99
CA ALA A 337 2.15 -22.97 -5.48
C ALA A 337 1.16 -22.90 -4.32
N ALA A 338 1.42 -22.02 -3.34
CA ALA A 338 0.51 -21.80 -2.21
C ALA A 338 -0.87 -21.26 -2.63
N ALA A 339 -0.95 -20.49 -3.73
CA ALA A 339 -2.24 -20.08 -4.29
C ALA A 339 -3.03 -21.27 -4.85
N GLY A 340 -2.36 -22.18 -5.59
CA GLY A 340 -2.97 -23.40 -6.09
C GLY A 340 -3.43 -24.33 -4.97
N GLU A 341 -2.57 -24.58 -3.97
CA GLU A 341 -2.87 -25.43 -2.81
C GLU A 341 -4.07 -24.90 -2.00
N LEU A 342 -4.12 -23.60 -1.75
CA LEU A 342 -5.26 -22.98 -1.06
C LEU A 342 -6.54 -23.10 -1.89
N ALA A 343 -6.47 -22.91 -3.20
CA ALA A 343 -7.60 -23.07 -4.10
C ALA A 343 -8.17 -24.50 -4.06
N GLU A 344 -7.30 -25.53 -4.02
CA GLU A 344 -7.70 -26.93 -3.96
C GLU A 344 -8.29 -27.32 -2.59
N SER A 345 -7.75 -26.77 -1.50
CA SER A 345 -8.12 -27.13 -0.12
C SER A 345 -9.27 -26.29 0.45
N SER A 346 -9.63 -25.17 -0.17
CA SER A 346 -10.68 -24.29 0.33
C SER A 346 -12.08 -24.90 0.23
N ASP A 347 -12.86 -24.73 1.29
CA ASP A 347 -14.27 -25.10 1.35
C ASP A 347 -15.20 -24.04 0.75
N TYR A 348 -14.69 -22.85 0.39
CA TYR A 348 -15.47 -21.78 -0.23
C TYR A 348 -15.96 -22.19 -1.63
N LYS A 349 -17.26 -21.98 -1.90
CA LYS A 349 -17.90 -22.46 -3.15
C LYS A 349 -18.37 -21.32 -4.08
N GLY A 350 -18.22 -20.03 -3.68
CA GLY A 350 -18.72 -18.88 -4.43
C GLY A 350 -20.15 -18.48 -4.11
#